data_59b24a92c3607a88e3284e0a5186a1a7
#
_entry.id   59b24a92c3607a88e3284e0a5186a1a7
#
_cell.length_a   1.000
_cell.length_b   1.000
_cell.length_c   1.000
_cell.angle_alpha   90.00
_cell.angle_beta   90.00
_cell.angle_gamma   90.00
#
_symmetry.space_group_name_H-M   'P 1'
#
loop_
_entity.id
_entity.type
_entity.pdbx_description
1 polymer ?
#
loop_
_entity_poly.entity_id
_entity_poly.type
_entity_poly.pdbx_seq_one_letter_code
_entity_poly.pdbx_strand_id
1 'polypeptide(L)'
;LRDNYPTTLAREMGADIIIGVDLAQGRRTFSEVNNIGDIIGQGIDMLGRDAYEANVNVPDVKINPNLREYGMMSFNPVAIDTIIARGYRSAVAQDELLKKVAEKTSHSHPDVRLAKGIRMDSLQIAEVEVLGVMPKEKALLMERLDLDLSKKISKEEIDGIVDRIYGTQAYDYVTYELLGNEEPYRLVLNCKKGPIHQFGLGVRADSEEIVSVLLNIGFNAHKLHGHTFDLTGRVAASPYLNLKWSYDMPKFPTVNAMACVRWTDMNMLNFGDNRLSLSMLKARQEVYLSNMTWKLFDIRAGLRNEVINVRNLKSSQIIGDYNRDLLSNDFISAFLEGRADTFDDGYFPKKGFTAGASYSWVFGGFPNKFNNFHMVQADAKVV
;
A
#
# COMPACT_ATOMS: atom_id res chain seq x y z
N LEU A 1 -3.88 15.93 -1.81
CA LEU A 1 -5.09 16.26 -2.59
C LEU A 1 -5.86 17.48 -2.06
N ARG A 2 -5.67 17.85 -0.79
CA ARG A 2 -6.34 19.03 -0.21
C ARG A 2 -5.70 20.37 -0.64
N ASP A 3 -4.38 20.35 -0.86
CA ASP A 3 -3.61 21.51 -1.30
C ASP A 3 -2.52 21.06 -2.26
N ASN A 4 -2.76 21.27 -3.54
CA ASN A 4 -1.85 20.89 -4.62
C ASN A 4 -0.89 22.03 -5.01
N TYR A 5 -1.06 23.21 -4.40
CA TYR A 5 -0.27 24.40 -4.68
C TYR A 5 0.02 25.19 -3.38
N PRO A 6 0.79 24.60 -2.43
CA PRO A 6 0.88 25.04 -1.05
C PRO A 6 1.84 26.23 -0.86
N THR A 7 1.60 27.33 -1.53
CA THR A 7 2.46 28.52 -1.51
C THR A 7 2.36 29.32 -0.23
N THR A 8 1.18 29.34 0.43
CA THR A 8 1.00 29.91 1.76
C THR A 8 1.85 29.17 2.79
N LEU A 9 1.86 27.84 2.74
CA LEU A 9 2.70 27.03 3.63
C LEU A 9 4.19 27.31 3.42
N ALA A 10 4.64 27.48 2.17
CA ALA A 10 6.03 27.88 1.90
C ALA A 10 6.36 29.23 2.56
N ARG A 11 5.44 30.19 2.54
CA ARG A 11 5.61 31.48 3.22
C ARG A 11 5.66 31.33 4.74
N GLU A 12 4.79 30.52 5.31
CA GLU A 12 4.78 30.21 6.76
C GLU A 12 6.06 29.50 7.21
N MET A 13 6.66 28.68 6.34
CA MET A 13 7.96 28.04 6.59
C MET A 13 9.14 29.01 6.49
N GLY A 14 8.91 30.30 6.20
CA GLY A 14 9.93 31.33 6.18
C GLY A 14 10.55 31.61 4.80
N ALA A 15 9.90 31.20 3.71
CA ALA A 15 10.40 31.54 2.37
C ALA A 15 10.22 33.04 2.08
N ASP A 16 11.31 33.75 1.81
CA ASP A 16 11.30 35.17 1.41
C ASP A 16 10.84 35.36 -0.02
N ILE A 17 11.16 34.41 -0.91
CA ILE A 17 10.81 34.43 -2.33
C ILE A 17 10.18 33.07 -2.69
N ILE A 18 9.06 33.11 -3.36
CA ILE A 18 8.33 31.91 -3.80
C ILE A 18 8.17 31.93 -5.32
N ILE A 19 8.70 30.89 -5.97
CA ILE A 19 8.45 30.61 -7.38
C ILE A 19 7.42 29.50 -7.45
N GLY A 20 6.22 29.80 -7.93
CA GLY A 20 5.14 28.84 -8.03
C GLY A 20 4.93 28.35 -9.45
N VAL A 21 4.94 27.01 -9.64
CA VAL A 21 4.55 26.39 -10.92
C VAL A 21 3.13 25.89 -10.80
N ASP A 22 2.21 26.61 -11.43
CA ASP A 22 0.79 26.34 -11.37
C ASP A 22 0.34 25.49 -12.56
N LEU A 23 -0.01 24.25 -12.32
CA LEU A 23 -0.48 23.31 -13.33
C LEU A 23 -2.00 23.31 -13.49
N ALA A 24 -2.73 24.09 -12.69
CA ALA A 24 -4.19 24.18 -12.80
C ALA A 24 -4.61 24.85 -14.13
N GLN A 25 -5.51 24.20 -14.85
CA GLN A 25 -5.97 24.64 -16.16
C GLN A 25 -7.33 25.35 -16.13
N GLY A 26 -7.82 25.68 -14.93
CA GLY A 26 -9.15 26.24 -14.73
C GLY A 26 -10.26 25.16 -14.77
N ARG A 27 -11.51 25.61 -14.77
CA ARG A 27 -12.66 24.71 -14.85
C ARG A 27 -12.78 24.12 -16.25
N ARG A 28 -13.07 22.84 -16.33
CA ARG A 28 -13.53 22.21 -17.57
C ARG A 28 -14.92 22.74 -17.90
N THR A 29 -15.15 23.04 -19.16
CA THR A 29 -16.47 23.39 -19.66
C THR A 29 -17.34 22.14 -19.79
N PHE A 30 -18.64 22.30 -19.88
CA PHE A 30 -19.58 21.17 -20.07
C PHE A 30 -19.24 20.32 -21.30
N SER A 31 -18.70 20.94 -22.34
CA SER A 31 -18.26 20.24 -23.57
C SER A 31 -16.97 19.42 -23.42
N GLU A 32 -16.22 19.64 -22.36
CA GLU A 32 -14.96 18.90 -22.05
C GLU A 32 -15.18 17.73 -21.10
N VAL A 33 -16.40 17.54 -20.59
CA VAL A 33 -16.77 16.44 -19.71
C VAL A 33 -17.46 15.36 -20.53
N ASN A 34 -16.70 14.38 -21.00
CA ASN A 34 -17.18 13.38 -21.95
C ASN A 34 -17.40 11.99 -21.34
N ASN A 35 -16.88 11.74 -20.13
CA ASN A 35 -16.96 10.44 -19.49
C ASN A 35 -16.98 10.55 -17.95
N ILE A 36 -17.25 9.43 -17.30
CA ILE A 36 -17.33 9.34 -15.83
C ILE A 36 -16.01 9.69 -15.14
N GLY A 37 -14.86 9.42 -15.79
CA GLY A 37 -13.54 9.79 -15.29
C GLY A 37 -13.33 11.29 -15.23
N ASP A 38 -13.85 12.04 -16.20
CA ASP A 38 -13.83 13.51 -16.21
C ASP A 38 -14.66 14.09 -15.06
N ILE A 39 -15.81 13.48 -14.76
CA ILE A 39 -16.69 13.88 -13.64
C ILE A 39 -15.96 13.65 -12.30
N ILE A 40 -15.34 12.48 -12.13
CA ILE A 40 -14.57 12.16 -10.92
C ILE A 40 -13.38 13.12 -10.78
N GLY A 41 -12.63 13.35 -11.87
CA GLY A 41 -11.50 14.29 -11.87
C GLY A 41 -11.94 15.70 -11.47
N GLN A 42 -13.06 16.19 -12.02
CA GLN A 42 -13.59 17.49 -11.65
C GLN A 42 -14.08 17.56 -10.19
N GLY A 43 -14.64 16.46 -9.66
CA GLY A 43 -14.99 16.35 -8.25
C GLY A 43 -13.77 16.44 -7.33
N ILE A 44 -12.65 15.79 -7.71
CA ILE A 44 -11.38 15.87 -6.99
C ILE A 44 -10.81 17.30 -7.03
N ASP A 45 -10.86 17.96 -8.19
CA ASP A 45 -10.39 19.34 -8.34
C ASP A 45 -11.20 20.31 -7.47
N MET A 46 -12.51 20.07 -7.29
CA MET A 46 -13.36 20.87 -6.41
C MET A 46 -12.98 20.75 -4.93
N LEU A 47 -12.48 19.60 -4.47
CA LEU A 47 -12.08 19.39 -3.07
C LEU A 47 -10.87 20.25 -2.63
N GLY A 48 -9.99 20.63 -3.56
CA GLY A 48 -8.83 21.46 -3.30
C GLY A 48 -9.00 22.94 -3.63
N ARG A 49 -10.18 23.35 -4.03
CA ARG A 49 -10.41 24.67 -4.61
C ARG A 49 -10.18 25.83 -3.66
N ASP A 50 -10.70 25.76 -2.46
CA ASP A 50 -10.56 26.83 -1.46
C ASP A 50 -9.09 27.05 -1.10
N ALA A 51 -8.32 25.95 -0.95
CA ALA A 51 -6.89 26.00 -0.74
C ALA A 51 -6.17 26.62 -1.95
N TYR A 52 -6.54 26.23 -3.17
CA TYR A 52 -5.96 26.80 -4.38
C TYR A 52 -6.24 28.31 -4.53
N GLU A 53 -7.47 28.77 -4.29
CA GLU A 53 -7.83 30.18 -4.35
C GLU A 53 -7.06 31.03 -3.32
N ALA A 54 -6.78 30.49 -2.14
CA ALA A 54 -5.93 31.12 -1.14
C ALA A 54 -4.44 31.21 -1.55
N ASN A 55 -3.96 30.24 -2.31
CA ASN A 55 -2.55 30.06 -2.64
C ASN A 55 -2.13 30.70 -3.97
N VAL A 56 -3.05 30.84 -4.92
CA VAL A 56 -2.75 31.17 -6.32
C VAL A 56 -2.07 32.53 -6.52
N ASN A 57 -2.26 33.48 -5.61
CA ASN A 57 -1.72 34.83 -5.69
C ASN A 57 -0.55 35.08 -4.72
N VAL A 58 -0.09 34.08 -4.01
CA VAL A 58 1.02 34.19 -3.02
C VAL A 58 2.42 34.21 -3.65
N PRO A 59 2.69 33.48 -4.77
CA PRO A 59 4.02 33.44 -5.36
C PRO A 59 4.47 34.80 -5.91
N ASP A 60 5.77 35.09 -5.74
CA ASP A 60 6.42 36.26 -6.32
C ASP A 60 6.65 36.10 -7.84
N VAL A 61 6.86 34.86 -8.28
CA VAL A 61 6.92 34.48 -9.70
C VAL A 61 5.97 33.33 -9.94
N LYS A 62 5.05 33.49 -10.88
CA LYS A 62 4.07 32.48 -11.25
C LYS A 62 4.35 31.96 -12.67
N ILE A 63 4.57 30.66 -12.79
CA ILE A 63 4.76 29.95 -14.05
C ILE A 63 3.52 29.08 -14.28
N ASN A 64 2.74 29.35 -15.32
CA ASN A 64 1.53 28.58 -15.63
C ASN A 64 1.56 28.09 -17.08
N PRO A 65 2.02 26.86 -17.34
CA PRO A 65 2.02 26.28 -18.67
C PRO A 65 0.59 25.88 -19.09
N ASN A 66 0.22 26.13 -20.34
CA ASN A 66 -1.06 25.66 -20.88
C ASN A 66 -0.99 24.15 -21.15
N LEU A 67 -1.66 23.37 -20.31
CA LEU A 67 -1.70 21.90 -20.37
C LEU A 67 -3.12 21.34 -20.54
N ARG A 68 -4.10 22.14 -21.04
CA ARG A 68 -5.52 21.75 -21.14
C ARG A 68 -5.78 20.43 -21.86
N GLU A 69 -4.93 20.08 -22.83
CA GLU A 69 -5.04 18.85 -23.63
C GLU A 69 -4.45 17.62 -22.92
N TYR A 70 -3.76 17.83 -21.79
CA TYR A 70 -3.01 16.79 -21.08
C TYR A 70 -3.57 16.58 -19.68
N GLY A 71 -3.63 15.34 -19.26
CA GLY A 71 -4.05 14.92 -17.92
C GLY A 71 -3.04 13.99 -17.27
N MET A 72 -3.39 13.51 -16.07
CA MET A 72 -2.53 12.60 -15.30
C MET A 72 -2.15 11.29 -16.02
N MET A 73 -2.88 10.92 -17.08
CA MET A 73 -2.64 9.70 -17.87
C MET A 73 -1.88 9.95 -19.17
N SER A 74 -1.36 11.16 -19.40
CA SER A 74 -0.67 11.54 -20.63
C SER A 74 0.82 11.17 -20.57
N PHE A 75 1.13 9.86 -20.57
CA PHE A 75 2.48 9.33 -20.43
C PHE A 75 3.13 8.85 -21.75
N ASN A 76 2.54 9.13 -22.91
CA ASN A 76 3.23 8.80 -24.16
C ASN A 76 4.38 9.77 -24.42
N PRO A 77 5.46 9.35 -25.12
CA PRO A 77 6.67 10.16 -25.33
C PRO A 77 6.39 11.54 -25.94
N VAL A 78 5.49 11.63 -26.92
CA VAL A 78 5.15 12.89 -27.60
C VAL A 78 4.45 13.86 -26.64
N ALA A 79 3.56 13.37 -25.78
CA ALA A 79 2.92 14.19 -24.77
C ALA A 79 3.92 14.69 -23.74
N ILE A 80 4.84 13.83 -23.27
CA ILE A 80 5.89 14.19 -22.31
C ILE A 80 6.77 15.30 -22.87
N ASP A 81 7.29 15.13 -24.08
CA ASP A 81 8.13 16.15 -24.73
C ASP A 81 7.40 17.49 -24.91
N THR A 82 6.11 17.42 -25.26
CA THR A 82 5.29 18.62 -25.43
C THR A 82 5.04 19.33 -24.10
N ILE A 83 4.74 18.58 -23.04
CA ILE A 83 4.53 19.12 -21.69
C ILE A 83 5.80 19.83 -21.20
N ILE A 84 6.97 19.19 -21.35
CA ILE A 84 8.27 19.77 -21.00
C ILE A 84 8.51 21.06 -21.78
N ALA A 85 8.31 21.03 -23.10
CA ALA A 85 8.52 22.22 -23.95
C ALA A 85 7.56 23.37 -23.60
N ARG A 86 6.31 23.08 -23.23
CA ARG A 86 5.35 24.12 -22.77
C ARG A 86 5.76 24.69 -21.41
N GLY A 87 6.21 23.84 -20.48
CA GLY A 87 6.76 24.26 -19.18
C GLY A 87 7.94 25.20 -19.36
N TYR A 88 8.93 24.81 -20.18
CA TYR A 88 10.10 25.63 -20.47
C TYR A 88 9.72 26.99 -21.06
N ARG A 89 8.85 27.03 -22.08
CA ARG A 89 8.40 28.29 -22.69
C ARG A 89 7.67 29.19 -21.69
N SER A 90 6.85 28.62 -20.79
CA SER A 90 6.19 29.41 -19.75
C SER A 90 7.18 29.99 -18.74
N ALA A 91 8.26 29.27 -18.42
CA ALA A 91 9.32 29.78 -17.55
C ALA A 91 10.11 30.91 -18.25
N VAL A 92 10.48 30.74 -19.52
CA VAL A 92 11.17 31.78 -20.33
C VAL A 92 10.31 33.05 -20.45
N ALA A 93 9.00 32.93 -20.53
CA ALA A 93 8.11 34.09 -20.54
C ALA A 93 8.17 34.93 -19.24
N GLN A 94 8.70 34.37 -18.14
CA GLN A 94 8.92 35.05 -16.85
C GLN A 94 10.41 35.43 -16.63
N ASP A 95 11.25 35.42 -17.68
CA ASP A 95 12.71 35.60 -17.58
C ASP A 95 13.11 36.90 -16.87
N GLU A 96 12.42 38.00 -17.11
CA GLU A 96 12.68 39.26 -16.41
C GLU A 96 12.47 39.20 -14.88
N LEU A 97 11.40 38.51 -14.45
CA LEU A 97 11.14 38.31 -13.04
C LEU A 97 12.14 37.34 -12.43
N LEU A 98 12.45 36.27 -13.15
CA LEU A 98 13.45 35.28 -12.68
C LEU A 98 14.85 35.91 -12.57
N LYS A 99 15.26 36.83 -13.48
CA LYS A 99 16.51 37.59 -13.38
C LYS A 99 16.54 38.48 -12.15
N LYS A 100 15.45 39.19 -11.84
CA LYS A 100 15.33 39.99 -10.61
C LYS A 100 15.46 39.14 -9.36
N VAL A 101 14.90 37.93 -9.36
CA VAL A 101 15.08 36.97 -8.27
C VAL A 101 16.54 36.53 -8.17
N ALA A 102 17.17 36.18 -9.29
CA ALA A 102 18.58 35.80 -9.32
C ALA A 102 19.50 36.91 -8.79
N GLU A 103 19.24 38.16 -9.16
CA GLU A 103 19.99 39.33 -8.66
C GLU A 103 19.84 39.49 -7.12
N LYS A 104 18.64 39.29 -6.59
CA LYS A 104 18.40 39.36 -5.14
C LYS A 104 19.06 38.23 -4.37
N THR A 105 19.17 37.05 -4.97
CA THR A 105 19.71 35.85 -4.32
C THR A 105 21.21 35.66 -4.55
N SER A 106 21.78 36.27 -5.58
CA SER A 106 23.20 36.12 -5.92
C SER A 106 24.20 36.58 -4.86
N HIS A 107 23.75 37.42 -3.90
CA HIS A 107 24.60 37.95 -2.84
C HIS A 107 24.50 37.18 -1.51
N SER A 108 23.63 36.17 -1.41
CA SER A 108 23.35 35.51 -0.13
C SER A 108 24.06 34.17 0.08
N HIS A 109 24.77 33.66 -0.90
CA HIS A 109 25.54 32.44 -0.70
C HIS A 109 27.04 32.75 -0.78
N PRO A 110 27.74 32.75 0.37
CA PRO A 110 29.13 32.33 0.31
C PRO A 110 29.09 30.96 -0.38
N ASP A 111 30.01 30.73 -1.30
CA ASP A 111 30.22 29.45 -1.99
C ASP A 111 30.10 28.31 -0.95
N VAL A 112 28.88 27.87 -0.66
CA VAL A 112 28.64 26.63 0.03
C VAL A 112 29.00 25.60 -1.02
N ARG A 113 30.32 25.40 -1.20
CA ARG A 113 30.79 24.13 -1.72
C ARG A 113 30.08 23.12 -0.87
N LEU A 114 29.02 22.52 -1.45
CA LEU A 114 28.44 21.30 -0.91
C LEU A 114 29.66 20.46 -0.60
N ALA A 115 30.01 20.37 0.69
CA ALA A 115 31.17 19.63 1.14
C ALA A 115 31.02 18.31 0.40
N LYS A 116 31.98 17.99 -0.47
CA LYS A 116 31.98 16.72 -1.23
C LYS A 116 31.63 15.72 -0.20
N GLY A 117 30.41 15.14 -0.30
CA GLY A 117 29.84 14.36 0.80
C GLY A 117 30.94 13.40 1.24
N ILE A 118 31.39 13.55 2.47
CA ILE A 118 32.38 12.65 3.03
C ILE A 118 31.72 11.29 2.87
N ARG A 119 32.22 10.48 1.96
CA ARG A 119 31.81 9.06 1.85
C ARG A 119 32.38 8.42 3.11
N MET A 120 31.59 8.46 4.17
CA MET A 120 31.87 7.67 5.34
C MET A 120 31.31 6.28 5.06
N ASP A 121 32.18 5.33 4.77
CA ASP A 121 31.78 3.95 4.53
C ASP A 121 31.16 3.32 5.78
N SER A 122 31.52 3.79 6.98
CA SER A 122 30.96 3.35 8.25
C SER A 122 31.23 4.37 9.37
N LEU A 123 30.30 4.47 10.33
CA LEU A 123 30.33 5.42 11.44
C LEU A 123 30.28 4.72 12.78
N GLN A 124 31.00 5.25 13.78
CA GLN A 124 30.86 4.81 15.16
C GLN A 124 29.68 5.55 15.81
N ILE A 125 28.70 4.80 16.30
CA ILE A 125 27.53 5.30 17.01
C ILE A 125 27.70 5.03 18.50
N ALA A 126 27.62 6.08 19.34
CA ALA A 126 27.68 5.95 20.79
C ALA A 126 26.34 5.55 21.40
N GLU A 127 25.25 6.10 20.87
CA GLU A 127 23.91 5.96 21.43
C GLU A 127 22.86 6.08 20.34
N VAL A 128 21.76 5.32 20.49
CA VAL A 128 20.59 5.43 19.66
C VAL A 128 19.42 5.97 20.47
N GLU A 129 18.89 7.09 20.05
CA GLU A 129 17.71 7.71 20.63
C GLU A 129 16.53 7.57 19.70
N VAL A 130 15.37 7.12 20.22
CA VAL A 130 14.13 7.02 19.43
C VAL A 130 13.13 8.01 19.99
N LEU A 131 12.71 8.96 19.16
CA LEU A 131 11.75 10.02 19.47
C LEU A 131 10.39 9.73 18.83
N GLY A 132 9.34 10.33 19.40
CA GLY A 132 7.96 10.15 18.89
C GLY A 132 7.30 8.81 19.21
N VAL A 133 7.89 8.02 20.10
CA VAL A 133 7.49 6.67 20.47
C VAL A 133 7.12 6.60 21.95
N MET A 134 6.09 5.83 22.31
CA MET A 134 5.77 5.60 23.72
C MET A 134 6.88 4.77 24.41
N PRO A 135 7.13 4.95 25.73
CA PRO A 135 8.22 4.25 26.43
C PRO A 135 8.18 2.73 26.29
N LYS A 136 7.00 2.13 26.32
CA LYS A 136 6.82 0.68 26.13
C LYS A 136 7.18 0.21 24.71
N GLU A 137 6.83 1.01 23.70
CA GLU A 137 7.15 0.72 22.31
C GLU A 137 8.64 0.95 22.01
N LYS A 138 9.26 1.94 22.67
CA LYS A 138 10.70 2.21 22.54
C LYS A 138 11.54 0.97 22.88
N ALA A 139 11.23 0.31 24.00
CA ALA A 139 11.93 -0.91 24.39
C ALA A 139 11.79 -2.04 23.35
N LEU A 140 10.59 -2.22 22.80
CA LEU A 140 10.31 -3.21 21.77
C LEU A 140 11.02 -2.91 20.45
N LEU A 141 11.04 -1.63 20.05
CA LEU A 141 11.76 -1.21 18.84
C LEU A 141 13.26 -1.44 19.01
N MET A 142 13.84 -1.03 20.12
CA MET A 142 15.26 -1.23 20.37
C MET A 142 15.66 -2.71 20.36
N GLU A 143 14.82 -3.58 20.91
CA GLU A 143 15.03 -5.03 20.86
C GLU A 143 14.95 -5.59 19.43
N ARG A 144 14.00 -5.11 18.62
CA ARG A 144 13.84 -5.53 17.21
C ARG A 144 14.94 -5.02 16.29
N LEU A 145 15.58 -3.89 16.64
CA LEU A 145 16.62 -3.30 15.81
C LEU A 145 17.92 -4.11 15.87
N ASP A 146 18.14 -4.86 16.95
CA ASP A 146 19.32 -5.74 17.16
C ASP A 146 20.65 -5.07 16.76
N LEU A 147 20.85 -3.84 17.28
CA LEU A 147 21.98 -3.00 16.93
C LEU A 147 23.20 -3.33 17.79
N ASP A 148 24.27 -3.77 17.16
CA ASP A 148 25.58 -3.93 17.80
C ASP A 148 26.36 -2.61 17.73
N LEU A 149 26.18 -1.76 18.74
CA LEU A 149 26.88 -0.46 18.84
C LEU A 149 28.40 -0.59 19.05
N SER A 150 28.91 -1.80 19.27
CA SER A 150 30.36 -2.03 19.38
C SER A 150 31.07 -1.95 18.03
N LYS A 151 30.34 -2.07 16.93
CA LYS A 151 30.85 -2.02 15.56
C LYS A 151 30.52 -0.70 14.90
N LYS A 152 31.29 -0.33 13.89
CA LYS A 152 30.94 0.75 12.98
C LYS A 152 29.74 0.34 12.11
N ILE A 153 28.80 1.23 11.98
CA ILE A 153 27.54 1.02 11.24
C ILE A 153 27.63 1.75 9.90
N SER A 154 27.31 1.08 8.80
CA SER A 154 27.26 1.67 7.47
C SER A 154 25.97 2.45 7.25
N LYS A 155 25.96 3.30 6.20
CA LYS A 155 24.73 4.02 5.81
C LYS A 155 23.61 3.03 5.44
N GLU A 156 23.96 1.98 4.72
CA GLU A 156 23.01 0.93 4.29
C GLU A 156 22.39 0.20 5.48
N GLU A 157 23.15 0.00 6.55
CA GLU A 157 22.64 -0.58 7.80
C GLU A 157 21.68 0.40 8.51
N ILE A 158 21.98 1.71 8.53
CA ILE A 158 21.09 2.74 9.09
C ILE A 158 19.80 2.83 8.25
N ASP A 159 19.91 2.86 6.93
CA ASP A 159 18.75 2.87 6.03
C ASP A 159 17.90 1.60 6.26
N GLY A 160 18.53 0.43 6.41
CA GLY A 160 17.86 -0.82 6.75
C GLY A 160 17.17 -0.82 8.14
N ILE A 161 17.65 -0.03 9.09
CA ILE A 161 16.97 0.20 10.38
C ILE A 161 15.69 1.00 10.15
N VAL A 162 15.79 2.10 9.41
CA VAL A 162 14.64 2.95 9.06
C VAL A 162 13.59 2.12 8.33
N ASP A 163 13.99 1.31 7.35
CA ASP A 163 13.10 0.43 6.60
C ASP A 163 12.40 -0.61 7.48
N ARG A 164 13.12 -1.20 8.45
CA ARG A 164 12.51 -2.14 9.40
C ARG A 164 11.47 -1.47 10.29
N ILE A 165 11.72 -0.25 10.79
CA ILE A 165 10.76 0.50 11.60
C ILE A 165 9.55 0.89 10.74
N TYR A 166 9.80 1.41 9.54
CA TYR A 166 8.75 1.81 8.61
C TYR A 166 7.91 0.60 8.14
N GLY A 167 8.56 -0.54 7.89
CA GLY A 167 7.91 -1.79 7.53
C GLY A 167 6.95 -2.35 8.58
N THR A 168 7.04 -1.89 9.84
CA THR A 168 6.03 -2.23 10.86
C THR A 168 4.67 -1.58 10.59
N GLN A 169 4.60 -0.58 9.72
CA GLN A 169 3.42 0.24 9.42
C GLN A 169 2.82 0.97 10.64
N ALA A 170 3.53 0.98 11.77
CA ALA A 170 3.10 1.69 12.98
C ALA A 170 3.44 3.20 12.92
N TYR A 171 4.29 3.59 11.99
CA TYR A 171 4.76 4.96 11.82
C TYR A 171 4.63 5.38 10.36
N ASP A 172 4.03 6.55 10.14
CA ASP A 172 3.86 7.15 8.80
C ASP A 172 5.16 7.76 8.29
N TYR A 173 6.02 8.15 9.22
CA TYR A 173 7.24 8.84 8.90
C TYR A 173 8.36 8.44 9.87
N VAL A 174 9.47 8.01 9.31
CA VAL A 174 10.68 7.65 10.06
C VAL A 174 11.87 8.31 9.37
N THR A 175 12.58 9.15 10.12
CA THR A 175 13.83 9.77 9.66
C THR A 175 14.91 9.58 10.69
N TYR A 176 16.14 9.80 10.30
CA TYR A 176 17.25 9.82 11.25
C TYR A 176 18.10 11.07 11.11
N GLU A 177 18.74 11.42 12.22
CA GLU A 177 19.73 12.48 12.30
C GLU A 177 20.95 11.95 13.07
N LEU A 178 22.13 12.37 12.64
CA LEU A 178 23.37 12.11 13.33
C LEU A 178 23.78 13.39 14.08
N LEU A 179 23.83 13.32 15.40
CA LEU A 179 24.24 14.43 16.25
C LEU A 179 25.68 14.21 16.75
N GLY A 180 26.49 15.24 16.63
CA GLY A 180 27.89 15.28 17.03
C GLY A 180 28.76 15.92 15.96
N ASN A 181 29.91 16.48 16.36
CA ASN A 181 30.87 17.09 15.44
C ASN A 181 31.97 16.08 15.00
N GLU A 182 32.18 15.06 15.81
CA GLU A 182 33.19 14.00 15.60
C GLU A 182 32.65 12.66 16.11
N GLU A 183 33.25 11.53 15.64
CA GLU A 183 32.94 10.19 16.16
C GLU A 183 33.31 10.06 17.63
N PRO A 184 32.48 9.36 18.45
CA PRO A 184 31.27 8.63 18.08
C PRO A 184 30.03 9.55 18.05
N TYR A 185 29.15 9.33 17.05
CA TYR A 185 27.92 10.10 16.88
C TYR A 185 26.76 9.54 17.70
N ARG A 186 25.74 10.38 17.96
CA ARG A 186 24.44 9.94 18.45
C ARG A 186 23.50 9.81 17.26
N LEU A 187 22.88 8.64 17.09
CA LEU A 187 21.84 8.40 16.10
C LEU A 187 20.47 8.70 16.70
N VAL A 188 19.77 9.69 16.18
CA VAL A 188 18.40 10.03 16.58
C VAL A 188 17.44 9.56 15.51
N LEU A 189 16.54 8.66 15.88
CA LEU A 189 15.47 8.16 15.02
C LEU A 189 14.18 8.91 15.36
N ASN A 190 13.70 9.73 14.43
CA ASN A 190 12.47 10.49 14.56
C ASN A 190 11.30 9.69 13.97
N CYS A 191 10.43 9.16 14.82
CA CYS A 191 9.27 8.38 14.42
C CYS A 191 7.99 9.20 14.62
N LYS A 192 7.20 9.37 13.57
CA LYS A 192 5.89 10.05 13.64
C LYS A 192 4.79 9.03 13.46
N LYS A 193 3.96 8.87 14.49
CA LYS A 193 2.77 8.02 14.39
C LYS A 193 1.75 8.62 13.44
N GLY A 194 1.24 7.78 12.56
CA GLY A 194 0.07 8.06 11.74
C GLY A 194 -1.25 7.76 12.45
N PRO A 195 -2.38 7.91 11.74
CA PRO A 195 -3.68 7.49 12.22
C PRO A 195 -3.68 5.97 12.42
N ILE A 196 -4.03 5.55 13.64
CA ILE A 196 -4.07 4.11 14.00
C ILE A 196 -5.25 3.36 13.37
N HIS A 197 -6.24 4.09 12.86
CA HIS A 197 -7.39 3.54 12.15
C HIS A 197 -7.27 3.82 10.66
N GLN A 198 -7.64 2.86 9.86
CA GLN A 198 -7.58 2.93 8.41
C GLN A 198 -8.97 2.82 7.80
N PHE A 199 -9.25 3.65 6.82
CA PHE A 199 -10.41 3.52 5.94
C PHE A 199 -9.94 3.46 4.49
N GLY A 200 -10.32 2.43 3.78
CA GLY A 200 -9.99 2.20 2.38
C GLY A 200 -11.23 2.11 1.50
N LEU A 201 -11.21 2.80 0.39
CA LEU A 201 -12.21 2.67 -0.68
C LEU A 201 -11.45 2.33 -1.97
N GLY A 202 -11.84 1.24 -2.62
CA GLY A 202 -11.30 0.84 -3.91
C GLY A 202 -12.42 0.62 -4.93
N VAL A 203 -12.16 1.01 -6.17
CA VAL A 203 -13.05 0.72 -7.30
C VAL A 203 -12.23 0.00 -8.37
N ARG A 204 -12.76 -1.08 -8.90
CA ARG A 204 -12.16 -1.84 -9.99
C ARG A 204 -13.19 -2.06 -11.07
N ALA A 205 -12.79 -1.95 -12.32
CA ALA A 205 -13.57 -2.32 -13.49
C ALA A 205 -12.80 -3.35 -14.31
N ASP A 206 -13.43 -4.46 -14.65
CA ASP A 206 -12.89 -5.51 -15.50
C ASP A 206 -13.99 -6.22 -16.29
N SER A 207 -13.60 -7.07 -17.23
CA SER A 207 -14.53 -7.78 -18.12
C SER A 207 -15.32 -8.90 -17.44
N GLU A 208 -14.88 -9.37 -16.26
CA GLU A 208 -15.54 -10.47 -15.55
C GLU A 208 -16.59 -9.95 -14.57
N GLU A 209 -16.26 -8.94 -13.79
CA GLU A 209 -17.13 -8.41 -12.74
C GLU A 209 -17.77 -7.04 -13.11
N ILE A 210 -17.44 -6.50 -14.29
CA ILE A 210 -17.88 -5.21 -14.81
C ILE A 210 -17.40 -4.07 -13.89
N VAL A 211 -17.96 -3.95 -12.69
CA VAL A 211 -17.55 -3.00 -11.66
C VAL A 211 -17.59 -3.66 -10.30
N SER A 212 -16.56 -3.46 -9.52
CA SER A 212 -16.51 -3.86 -8.12
C SER A 212 -16.10 -2.70 -7.22
N VAL A 213 -16.71 -2.61 -6.05
CA VAL A 213 -16.39 -1.64 -5.02
C VAL A 213 -15.88 -2.38 -3.79
N LEU A 214 -14.71 -2.00 -3.33
CA LEU A 214 -14.08 -2.53 -2.12
C LEU A 214 -14.13 -1.49 -1.02
N LEU A 215 -14.56 -1.90 0.16
CA LEU A 215 -14.51 -1.11 1.39
C LEU A 215 -13.64 -1.85 2.39
N ASN A 216 -12.71 -1.15 3.02
CA ASN A 216 -11.88 -1.67 4.09
C ASN A 216 -11.91 -0.74 5.30
N ILE A 217 -12.08 -1.30 6.48
CA ILE A 217 -12.04 -0.58 7.75
C ILE A 217 -11.08 -1.32 8.68
N GLY A 218 -9.96 -0.70 9.00
CA GLY A 218 -8.97 -1.22 9.93
C GLY A 218 -8.99 -0.47 11.27
N PHE A 219 -9.26 -1.17 12.36
CA PHE A 219 -9.12 -0.62 13.71
C PHE A 219 -7.79 -1.07 14.32
N ASN A 220 -7.04 -0.10 14.86
CA ASN A 220 -5.68 -0.32 15.36
C ASN A 220 -4.73 -0.94 14.31
N ALA A 221 -4.99 -0.75 13.03
CA ALA A 221 -4.23 -1.34 11.93
C ALA A 221 -2.73 -1.00 11.95
N HIS A 222 -2.39 0.18 12.47
CA HIS A 222 -1.02 0.71 12.54
C HIS A 222 -0.45 0.70 13.97
N LYS A 223 -0.84 -0.25 14.80
CA LYS A 223 -0.20 -0.47 16.10
C LYS A 223 0.97 -1.43 15.98
N LEU A 224 2.03 -1.15 16.71
CA LEU A 224 3.22 -2.01 16.74
C LEU A 224 2.93 -3.39 17.34
N HIS A 225 1.99 -3.48 18.26
CA HIS A 225 1.55 -4.72 18.91
C HIS A 225 0.15 -4.56 19.52
N GLY A 226 -0.47 -5.67 19.88
CA GLY A 226 -1.80 -5.72 20.50
C GLY A 226 -2.89 -6.16 19.53
N HIS A 227 -4.11 -5.78 19.83
CA HIS A 227 -5.28 -6.18 19.05
C HIS A 227 -5.46 -5.31 17.83
N THR A 228 -5.65 -5.92 16.67
CA THR A 228 -6.06 -5.28 15.42
C THR A 228 -7.32 -5.94 14.88
N PHE A 229 -8.19 -5.17 14.24
CA PHE A 229 -9.40 -5.65 13.58
C PHE A 229 -9.42 -5.09 12.16
N ASP A 230 -9.71 -5.94 11.21
CA ASP A 230 -9.86 -5.58 9.80
C ASP A 230 -11.19 -6.12 9.28
N LEU A 231 -11.99 -5.23 8.71
CA LEU A 231 -13.24 -5.56 8.04
C LEU A 231 -13.12 -5.15 6.58
N THR A 232 -13.19 -6.12 5.68
CA THR A 232 -13.14 -5.89 4.23
C THR A 232 -14.40 -6.41 3.59
N GLY A 233 -15.13 -5.55 2.90
CA GLY A 233 -16.31 -5.90 2.11
C GLY A 233 -16.10 -5.55 0.64
N ARG A 234 -16.54 -6.45 -0.25
CA ARG A 234 -16.59 -6.21 -1.70
C ARG A 234 -18.00 -6.37 -2.22
N VAL A 235 -18.48 -5.38 -2.94
CA VAL A 235 -19.73 -5.40 -3.68
C VAL A 235 -19.39 -5.55 -5.17
N ALA A 236 -19.77 -6.67 -5.75
CA ALA A 236 -19.49 -7.08 -7.14
C ALA A 236 -20.43 -8.21 -7.54
N ALA A 237 -20.26 -8.80 -8.74
CA ALA A 237 -20.94 -10.03 -9.13
C ALA A 237 -20.65 -11.20 -8.16
N SER A 238 -19.41 -11.26 -7.62
CA SER A 238 -19.01 -12.21 -6.58
C SER A 238 -18.70 -11.49 -5.26
N PRO A 239 -19.71 -11.03 -4.50
CA PRO A 239 -19.51 -10.26 -3.27
C PRO A 239 -18.88 -11.10 -2.17
N TYR A 240 -18.11 -10.45 -1.29
CA TYR A 240 -17.62 -11.07 -0.08
C TYR A 240 -17.55 -10.09 1.10
N LEU A 241 -17.57 -10.66 2.29
CA LEU A 241 -17.30 -9.98 3.55
C LEU A 241 -16.23 -10.79 4.30
N ASN A 242 -15.16 -10.12 4.71
CA ASN A 242 -14.08 -10.70 5.48
C ASN A 242 -13.86 -9.91 6.76
N LEU A 243 -13.85 -10.60 7.90
CA LEU A 243 -13.52 -10.06 9.20
C LEU A 243 -12.27 -10.77 9.71
N LYS A 244 -11.26 -10.03 10.08
CA LYS A 244 -10.01 -10.54 10.66
C LYS A 244 -9.75 -9.85 11.99
N TRP A 245 -9.44 -10.63 12.99
CA TRP A 245 -8.88 -10.19 14.25
C TRP A 245 -7.47 -10.76 14.39
N SER A 246 -6.54 -9.95 14.87
CA SER A 246 -5.17 -10.37 15.13
C SER A 246 -4.73 -9.84 16.49
N TYR A 247 -3.96 -10.65 17.20
CA TYR A 247 -3.29 -10.26 18.43
C TYR A 247 -1.79 -10.47 18.28
N ASP A 248 -1.09 -9.35 18.13
CA ASP A 248 0.37 -9.34 17.97
C ASP A 248 1.05 -9.22 19.33
N MET A 249 1.96 -10.15 19.60
CA MET A 249 2.76 -10.26 20.82
C MET A 249 4.23 -10.05 20.50
N PRO A 250 4.98 -9.31 21.33
CA PRO A 250 6.36 -8.93 21.00
C PRO A 250 7.33 -10.09 20.74
N LYS A 251 7.14 -11.23 21.41
CA LYS A 251 8.10 -12.37 21.38
C LYS A 251 7.47 -13.68 20.93
N PHE A 252 6.21 -13.66 20.58
CA PHE A 252 5.44 -14.84 20.22
C PHE A 252 4.80 -14.66 18.84
N PRO A 253 4.47 -15.75 18.18
CA PRO A 253 3.70 -15.70 16.96
C PRO A 253 2.38 -14.91 17.15
N THR A 254 1.97 -14.20 16.12
CA THR A 254 0.69 -13.48 16.10
C THR A 254 -0.46 -14.48 16.02
N VAL A 255 -1.40 -14.38 16.96
CA VAL A 255 -2.63 -15.16 16.92
C VAL A 255 -3.66 -14.44 16.05
N ASN A 256 -4.26 -15.17 15.12
CA ASN A 256 -5.26 -14.61 14.22
C ASN A 256 -6.56 -15.44 14.27
N ALA A 257 -7.68 -14.76 14.14
CA ALA A 257 -8.97 -15.35 13.83
C ALA A 257 -9.57 -14.62 12.63
N MET A 258 -10.09 -15.37 11.67
CA MET A 258 -10.67 -14.84 10.45
C MET A 258 -12.00 -15.52 10.15
N ALA A 259 -12.98 -14.74 9.68
CA ALA A 259 -14.22 -15.23 9.11
C ALA A 259 -14.49 -14.54 7.79
N CYS A 260 -14.69 -15.31 6.74
CA CYS A 260 -14.99 -14.83 5.40
C CYS A 260 -16.23 -15.51 4.85
N VAL A 261 -17.15 -14.73 4.31
CA VAL A 261 -18.30 -15.24 3.57
C VAL A 261 -18.22 -14.68 2.16
N ARG A 262 -18.30 -15.55 1.14
CA ARG A 262 -18.23 -15.21 -0.27
C ARG A 262 -19.35 -15.88 -1.04
N TRP A 263 -20.03 -15.09 -1.84
CA TRP A 263 -20.89 -15.59 -2.90
C TRP A 263 -20.08 -15.69 -4.19
N THR A 264 -20.24 -16.78 -4.95
CA THR A 264 -19.55 -16.97 -6.23
C THR A 264 -20.54 -17.50 -7.24
N ASP A 265 -20.62 -16.84 -8.38
CA ASP A 265 -21.31 -17.30 -9.57
C ASP A 265 -20.26 -17.67 -10.63
N MET A 266 -20.27 -18.93 -11.05
CA MET A 266 -19.36 -19.46 -12.03
C MET A 266 -20.13 -19.93 -13.25
N ASN A 267 -19.77 -19.43 -14.42
CA ASN A 267 -20.26 -19.90 -15.70
C ASN A 267 -19.10 -20.60 -16.40
N MET A 268 -19.16 -21.92 -16.47
CA MET A 268 -18.14 -22.73 -17.13
C MET A 268 -18.66 -23.14 -18.51
N LEU A 269 -17.88 -22.82 -19.55
CA LEU A 269 -18.06 -23.36 -20.88
C LEU A 269 -17.25 -24.67 -20.94
N ASN A 270 -17.93 -25.78 -21.05
CA ASN A 270 -17.27 -27.06 -21.29
C ASN A 270 -17.11 -27.26 -22.80
N PHE A 271 -16.21 -28.16 -23.22
CA PHE A 271 -15.99 -28.47 -24.65
C PHE A 271 -17.29 -28.87 -25.31
N GLY A 272 -17.73 -28.10 -26.32
CA GLY A 272 -19.01 -28.17 -26.94
C GLY A 272 -20.03 -27.18 -26.38
N ASP A 273 -21.29 -27.28 -26.81
CA ASP A 273 -22.38 -26.35 -26.42
C ASP A 273 -22.85 -26.46 -24.95
N ASN A 274 -22.07 -27.15 -24.11
CA ASN A 274 -22.44 -27.42 -22.73
C ASN A 274 -22.07 -26.24 -21.84
N ARG A 275 -23.08 -25.59 -21.27
CA ARG A 275 -22.93 -24.55 -20.26
C ARG A 275 -23.25 -25.12 -18.90
N LEU A 276 -22.31 -24.97 -17.97
CA LEU A 276 -22.49 -25.24 -16.55
C LEU A 276 -22.51 -23.91 -15.80
N SER A 277 -23.59 -23.60 -15.13
CA SER A 277 -23.71 -22.46 -14.24
C SER A 277 -23.84 -22.94 -12.81
N LEU A 278 -22.96 -22.49 -11.94
CA LEU A 278 -22.88 -22.87 -10.54
C LEU A 278 -22.89 -21.61 -9.66
N SER A 279 -23.86 -21.50 -8.75
CA SER A 279 -23.87 -20.48 -7.71
C SER A 279 -23.64 -21.14 -6.37
N MET A 280 -22.66 -20.64 -5.61
CA MET A 280 -22.35 -21.18 -4.28
C MET A 280 -22.06 -20.08 -3.26
N LEU A 281 -22.46 -20.37 -2.03
CA LEU A 281 -22.05 -19.61 -0.84
C LEU A 281 -20.92 -20.37 -0.15
N LYS A 282 -19.78 -19.72 0.01
CA LYS A 282 -18.61 -20.26 0.71
C LYS A 282 -18.37 -19.46 1.98
N ALA A 283 -18.40 -20.12 3.12
CA ALA A 283 -18.02 -19.54 4.41
C ALA A 283 -16.73 -20.20 4.89
N ARG A 284 -15.75 -19.40 5.31
CA ARG A 284 -14.46 -19.88 5.80
C ARG A 284 -14.18 -19.23 7.13
N GLN A 285 -13.85 -20.04 8.13
CA GLN A 285 -13.37 -19.60 9.43
C GLN A 285 -11.99 -20.19 9.67
N GLU A 286 -11.08 -19.40 10.17
CA GLU A 286 -9.71 -19.80 10.47
C GLU A 286 -9.26 -19.27 11.82
N VAL A 287 -8.53 -20.09 12.56
CA VAL A 287 -7.73 -19.66 13.72
C VAL A 287 -6.32 -20.15 13.49
N TYR A 288 -5.37 -19.22 13.44
CA TYR A 288 -4.00 -19.56 13.05
C TYR A 288 -2.95 -18.67 13.70
N LEU A 289 -1.75 -19.21 13.76
CA LEU A 289 -0.53 -18.50 14.12
C LEU A 289 0.16 -18.00 12.85
N SER A 290 0.70 -16.80 12.89
CA SER A 290 1.49 -16.17 11.82
C SER A 290 2.69 -15.42 12.42
N ASN A 291 3.45 -14.77 11.56
CA ASN A 291 4.68 -14.07 11.95
C ASN A 291 5.72 -15.03 12.55
N MET A 292 5.78 -16.24 11.97
CA MET A 292 6.80 -17.24 12.26
C MET A 292 7.75 -17.30 11.06
N THR A 293 8.98 -16.83 11.23
CA THR A 293 9.96 -16.80 10.16
C THR A 293 10.97 -17.94 10.33
N TRP A 294 11.25 -18.65 9.25
CA TRP A 294 12.33 -19.62 9.17
C TRP A 294 13.17 -19.34 7.92
N LYS A 295 14.35 -18.76 8.11
CA LYS A 295 15.20 -18.25 7.03
C LYS A 295 14.45 -17.23 6.17
N LEU A 296 14.12 -17.60 4.92
CA LEU A 296 13.37 -16.78 3.95
C LEU A 296 11.86 -17.03 4.00
N PHE A 297 11.40 -18.02 4.77
CA PHE A 297 9.99 -18.41 4.74
C PHE A 297 9.21 -17.79 5.90
N ASP A 298 8.10 -17.14 5.56
CA ASP A 298 7.04 -16.82 6.50
C ASP A 298 6.11 -18.03 6.61
N ILE A 299 5.89 -18.49 7.84
CA ILE A 299 5.11 -19.69 8.12
C ILE A 299 3.80 -19.30 8.79
N ARG A 300 2.72 -19.95 8.38
CA ARG A 300 1.41 -19.90 9.04
C ARG A 300 0.93 -21.31 9.30
N ALA A 301 0.35 -21.55 10.50
CA ALA A 301 -0.21 -22.84 10.86
C ALA A 301 -1.50 -22.65 11.66
N GLY A 302 -2.50 -23.48 11.43
CA GLY A 302 -3.78 -23.33 12.13
C GLY A 302 -4.83 -24.35 11.77
N LEU A 303 -6.04 -24.02 12.20
CA LEU A 303 -7.25 -24.77 11.90
C LEU A 303 -8.15 -23.94 10.96
N ARG A 304 -8.80 -24.62 10.05
CA ARG A 304 -9.70 -24.03 9.07
C ARG A 304 -10.98 -24.84 9.02
N ASN A 305 -12.11 -24.15 9.13
CA ASN A 305 -13.42 -24.67 8.77
C ASN A 305 -13.90 -24.01 7.49
N GLU A 306 -14.36 -24.78 6.53
CA GLU A 306 -14.80 -24.31 5.22
C GLU A 306 -16.14 -24.96 4.85
N VAL A 307 -17.18 -24.13 4.83
CA VAL A 307 -18.54 -24.55 4.46
C VAL A 307 -18.81 -24.11 3.04
N ILE A 308 -19.13 -25.07 2.17
CA ILE A 308 -19.52 -24.81 0.79
C ILE A 308 -20.99 -25.21 0.65
N ASN A 309 -21.84 -24.25 0.29
CA ASN A 309 -23.25 -24.46 0.06
C ASN A 309 -23.61 -24.11 -1.38
N VAL A 310 -23.91 -25.14 -2.17
CA VAL A 310 -24.30 -24.98 -3.57
C VAL A 310 -25.77 -24.57 -3.61
N ARG A 311 -26.06 -23.41 -4.19
CA ARG A 311 -27.40 -22.82 -4.29
C ARG A 311 -28.08 -23.18 -5.61
N ASN A 312 -27.36 -23.03 -6.72
CA ASN A 312 -27.88 -23.34 -8.04
C ASN A 312 -26.83 -24.11 -8.84
N LEU A 313 -27.28 -25.15 -9.51
CA LEU A 313 -26.51 -25.84 -10.51
C LEU A 313 -27.42 -26.02 -11.74
N LYS A 314 -27.03 -25.42 -12.85
CA LYS A 314 -27.73 -25.55 -14.15
C LYS A 314 -26.75 -26.09 -15.18
N SER A 315 -27.14 -27.13 -15.87
CA SER A 315 -26.38 -27.73 -16.98
C SER A 315 -27.28 -27.99 -18.17
N SER A 316 -26.78 -27.75 -19.35
CA SER A 316 -27.51 -28.02 -20.59
C SER A 316 -27.69 -29.50 -20.90
N GLN A 317 -26.89 -30.38 -20.26
CA GLN A 317 -26.93 -31.85 -20.53
C GLN A 317 -27.49 -32.68 -19.38
N ILE A 318 -27.65 -32.13 -18.21
CA ILE A 318 -28.07 -32.90 -17.05
C ILE A 318 -29.58 -32.74 -16.87
N ILE A 319 -30.31 -33.72 -17.34
CA ILE A 319 -31.75 -33.88 -17.16
C ILE A 319 -31.93 -34.76 -15.93
N GLY A 320 -32.10 -34.13 -14.77
CA GLY A 320 -32.40 -34.84 -13.51
C GLY A 320 -32.25 -33.92 -12.29
N ASP A 321 -32.99 -34.24 -11.23
CA ASP A 321 -32.87 -33.58 -9.95
C ASP A 321 -31.50 -33.90 -9.30
N TYR A 322 -30.56 -32.99 -9.41
CA TYR A 322 -29.33 -33.06 -8.62
C TYR A 322 -29.68 -32.89 -7.16
N ASN A 323 -29.32 -33.88 -6.37
CA ASN A 323 -29.41 -33.74 -4.93
C ASN A 323 -28.38 -32.71 -4.47
N ARG A 324 -28.82 -31.45 -4.22
CA ARG A 324 -27.99 -30.33 -3.78
C ARG A 324 -27.22 -30.61 -2.49
N ASP A 325 -27.78 -31.49 -1.63
CA ASP A 325 -27.18 -31.92 -0.40
C ASP A 325 -25.87 -32.70 -0.59
N LEU A 326 -25.68 -33.34 -1.77
CA LEU A 326 -24.43 -34.04 -2.10
C LEU A 326 -23.30 -33.08 -2.45
N LEU A 327 -23.62 -31.87 -2.91
CA LEU A 327 -22.65 -30.86 -3.33
C LEU A 327 -22.33 -29.86 -2.24
N SER A 328 -23.12 -29.82 -1.17
CA SER A 328 -22.91 -28.96 -0.01
C SER A 328 -22.14 -29.72 1.05
N ASN A 329 -20.98 -29.21 1.45
CA ASN A 329 -20.09 -29.87 2.39
C ASN A 329 -19.47 -28.85 3.35
N ASP A 330 -19.14 -29.37 4.53
CA ASP A 330 -18.37 -28.69 5.54
C ASP A 330 -17.06 -29.47 5.76
N PHE A 331 -15.93 -28.75 5.75
CA PHE A 331 -14.59 -29.33 5.84
C PHE A 331 -13.83 -28.72 6.99
N ILE A 332 -13.38 -29.56 7.91
CA ILE A 332 -12.50 -29.15 9.00
C ILE A 332 -11.09 -29.65 8.69
N SER A 333 -10.13 -28.76 8.69
CA SER A 333 -8.74 -29.08 8.34
C SER A 333 -7.73 -28.40 9.27
N ALA A 334 -6.59 -29.05 9.45
CA ALA A 334 -5.38 -28.43 9.94
C ALA A 334 -4.51 -28.04 8.72
N PHE A 335 -3.90 -26.87 8.76
CA PHE A 335 -3.07 -26.41 7.65
C PHE A 335 -1.71 -25.87 8.13
N LEU A 336 -0.73 -26.00 7.24
CA LEU A 336 0.60 -25.41 7.35
C LEU A 336 0.92 -24.77 5.99
N GLU A 337 1.27 -23.48 6.01
CA GLU A 337 1.62 -22.73 4.81
C GLU A 337 2.97 -22.04 5.03
N GLY A 338 3.81 -22.07 4.00
CA GLY A 338 5.09 -21.37 3.99
C GLY A 338 5.21 -20.56 2.72
N ARG A 339 5.65 -19.30 2.81
CA ARG A 339 5.88 -18.43 1.67
C ARG A 339 7.20 -17.70 1.79
N ALA A 340 7.99 -17.71 0.72
CA ALA A 340 9.17 -16.88 0.55
C ALA A 340 8.90 -15.83 -0.51
N ASP A 341 9.31 -14.60 -0.25
CA ASP A 341 9.25 -13.50 -1.20
C ASP A 341 10.56 -12.72 -1.15
N THR A 342 11.26 -12.65 -2.29
CA THR A 342 12.54 -11.96 -2.45
C THR A 342 12.48 -10.91 -3.56
N PHE A 343 11.29 -10.53 -3.99
CA PHE A 343 11.15 -9.49 -5.01
C PHE A 343 11.66 -8.14 -4.52
N ASP A 344 12.37 -7.44 -5.40
CA ASP A 344 12.89 -6.09 -5.15
C ASP A 344 11.79 -5.01 -5.16
N ASP A 345 10.64 -5.28 -5.77
CA ASP A 345 9.47 -4.39 -5.80
C ASP A 345 8.18 -5.21 -5.75
N GLY A 346 7.20 -4.79 -4.95
CA GLY A 346 5.94 -5.52 -4.77
C GLY A 346 4.98 -5.42 -5.96
N TYR A 347 5.08 -4.37 -6.79
CA TYR A 347 4.18 -4.12 -7.92
C TYR A 347 4.83 -4.42 -9.27
N PHE A 348 6.09 -4.02 -9.46
CA PHE A 348 6.82 -4.16 -10.71
C PHE A 348 8.20 -4.79 -10.47
N PRO A 349 8.24 -6.06 -10.00
CA PRO A 349 9.51 -6.70 -9.69
C PRO A 349 10.38 -6.84 -10.93
N LYS A 350 11.66 -6.54 -10.78
CA LYS A 350 12.68 -6.66 -11.83
C LYS A 350 13.62 -7.82 -11.58
N LYS A 351 13.68 -8.31 -10.35
CA LYS A 351 14.51 -9.45 -9.95
C LYS A 351 13.98 -10.09 -8.67
N GLY A 352 14.29 -11.36 -8.50
CA GLY A 352 13.93 -12.13 -7.33
C GLY A 352 12.97 -13.27 -7.66
N PHE A 353 12.44 -13.89 -6.62
CA PHE A 353 11.46 -14.96 -6.75
C PHE A 353 10.47 -14.94 -5.59
N THR A 354 9.27 -15.46 -5.82
CA THR A 354 8.38 -15.90 -4.76
C THR A 354 8.16 -17.40 -4.86
N ALA A 355 8.05 -18.08 -3.72
CA ALA A 355 7.71 -19.49 -3.66
C ALA A 355 6.75 -19.70 -2.49
N GLY A 356 5.69 -20.46 -2.74
CA GLY A 356 4.68 -20.82 -1.75
C GLY A 356 4.49 -22.34 -1.71
N ALA A 357 4.29 -22.88 -0.52
CA ALA A 357 3.85 -24.25 -0.32
C ALA A 357 2.80 -24.30 0.78
N SER A 358 1.77 -25.09 0.58
CA SER A 358 0.75 -25.33 1.59
C SER A 358 0.42 -26.82 1.68
N TYR A 359 0.21 -27.23 2.91
CA TYR A 359 -0.27 -28.57 3.25
C TYR A 359 -1.52 -28.44 4.10
N SER A 360 -2.58 -29.19 3.75
CA SER A 360 -3.82 -29.25 4.52
C SER A 360 -4.22 -30.71 4.73
N TRP A 361 -4.46 -31.07 5.97
CA TRP A 361 -5.06 -32.34 6.36
C TRP A 361 -6.53 -32.11 6.72
N VAL A 362 -7.41 -32.59 5.85
CA VAL A 362 -8.86 -32.55 6.06
C VAL A 362 -9.29 -33.80 6.80
N PHE A 363 -9.76 -33.63 8.04
CA PHE A 363 -10.04 -34.74 8.97
C PHE A 363 -11.46 -34.74 9.53
N GLY A 364 -12.30 -33.80 9.15
CA GLY A 364 -13.66 -33.71 9.59
C GLY A 364 -14.55 -32.88 8.69
N GLY A 365 -15.83 -32.94 8.94
CA GLY A 365 -16.86 -32.18 8.23
C GLY A 365 -18.26 -32.69 8.57
N PHE A 366 -19.27 -31.86 8.28
CA PHE A 366 -20.67 -32.21 8.49
C PHE A 366 -21.50 -31.91 7.22
N PRO A 367 -22.31 -32.86 6.73
CA PRO A 367 -22.37 -34.27 7.12
C PRO A 367 -21.09 -35.01 6.74
N ASN A 368 -20.58 -35.89 7.59
CA ASN A 368 -19.33 -36.61 7.36
C ASN A 368 -19.52 -37.67 6.23
N LYS A 369 -19.40 -37.23 4.96
CA LYS A 369 -19.67 -38.02 3.76
C LYS A 369 -18.41 -38.39 2.99
N PHE A 370 -17.21 -38.06 3.51
CA PHE A 370 -15.95 -38.30 2.83
C PHE A 370 -14.90 -38.89 3.77
N ASN A 371 -13.92 -39.59 3.21
CA ASN A 371 -12.74 -40.03 3.94
C ASN A 371 -11.78 -38.85 4.16
N ASN A 372 -11.01 -38.91 5.23
CA ASN A 372 -9.93 -37.95 5.47
C ASN A 372 -8.98 -37.92 4.26
N PHE A 373 -8.55 -36.73 3.88
CA PHE A 373 -7.62 -36.58 2.76
C PHE A 373 -6.60 -35.48 3.03
N HIS A 374 -5.54 -35.51 2.26
CA HIS A 374 -4.44 -34.56 2.31
C HIS A 374 -4.41 -33.76 1.02
N MET A 375 -4.17 -32.48 1.13
CA MET A 375 -4.00 -31.57 -0.01
C MET A 375 -2.65 -30.87 0.10
N VAL A 376 -1.89 -30.92 -0.98
CA VAL A 376 -0.63 -30.19 -1.11
C VAL A 376 -0.75 -29.25 -2.29
N GLN A 377 -0.35 -28.01 -2.10
CA GLN A 377 -0.27 -27.00 -3.17
C GLN A 377 1.11 -26.35 -3.11
N ALA A 378 1.67 -26.07 -4.27
CA ALA A 378 2.92 -25.30 -4.38
C ALA A 378 2.83 -24.38 -5.59
N ASP A 379 3.39 -23.19 -5.43
CA ASP A 379 3.51 -22.19 -6.48
C ASP A 379 4.91 -21.55 -6.42
N ALA A 380 5.39 -21.11 -7.59
CA ALA A 380 6.62 -20.35 -7.68
C ALA A 380 6.56 -19.37 -8.84
N LYS A 381 7.14 -18.20 -8.65
CA LYS A 381 7.28 -17.17 -9.68
C LYS A 381 8.69 -16.58 -9.59
N VAL A 382 9.34 -16.42 -10.73
CA VAL A 382 10.68 -15.82 -10.87
C VAL A 382 10.61 -14.68 -11.86
N VAL A 383 11.36 -13.62 -11.61
CA VAL A 383 11.51 -12.46 -12.48
C VAL A 383 13.00 -12.16 -12.67
#